data_ec7b000fcc9836a7461a1a89441a984d
#
_entry.id   ec7b000fcc9836a7461a1a89441a984d
#
_cell.length_a   1.000
_cell.length_b   1.000
_cell.length_c   1.000
_cell.angle_alpha   90.00
_cell.angle_beta   90.00
_cell.angle_gamma   90.00
#
_symmetry.space_group_name_H-M   'P 1'
#
loop_
_entity.id
_entity.type
_entity.pdbx_description
1 polymer ?
#
loop_
_entity_poly.entity_id
_entity_poly.type
_entity_poly.pdbx_seq_one_letter_code
_entity_poly.pdbx_strand_id
1 'polypeptide(L)'
;LVTGVCKWLKNKKPEGFVRALSICVVIAVFFILCMVPAKIYNLQHGANQDAVSRAGFIETEMYGLKLIMLFMPRNAHGIGIIQKAIDMYDSNTTYLNENVTEYLGIIAIIGFFILMFTLFMNRDSALKKRLGALSEINIMLVLLGTTSGLGTMIAYLITDKIRGYNRISIFIEYVCILAVAMLMGAIVDKLKADKRTASIIVTAVTGLVCVFSIWEGCGGKTPTETYKAIQAEYASDDKLVSYIESSVDEGSMIYQLPYHKYPEGEAQNDMWD
;
A
#
# COMPACT_ATOMS: atom_id res chain seq x y z
N LEU A 1 -11.92 17.23 -4.80
CA LEU A 1 -12.10 18.14 -5.93
C LEU A 1 -13.23 17.69 -6.84
N VAL A 2 -13.21 16.50 -7.41
CA VAL A 2 -14.23 15.99 -8.36
C VAL A 2 -15.65 16.15 -7.81
N THR A 3 -15.92 15.66 -6.60
CA THR A 3 -17.22 15.80 -5.94
C THR A 3 -17.62 17.27 -5.72
N GLY A 4 -16.63 18.13 -5.42
CA GLY A 4 -16.83 19.59 -5.28
C GLY A 4 -17.22 20.25 -6.60
N VAL A 5 -16.54 19.89 -7.70
CA VAL A 5 -16.84 20.36 -9.06
C VAL A 5 -18.24 19.89 -9.48
N CYS A 6 -18.56 18.61 -9.32
CA CYS A 6 -19.88 18.07 -9.66
C CYS A 6 -21.01 18.77 -8.89
N LYS A 7 -20.84 19.01 -7.59
CA LYS A 7 -21.80 19.76 -6.79
C LYS A 7 -21.92 21.21 -7.21
N TRP A 8 -20.82 21.86 -7.57
CA TRP A 8 -20.84 23.22 -8.09
C TRP A 8 -21.60 23.33 -9.40
N LEU A 9 -21.29 22.45 -10.35
CA LEU A 9 -21.98 22.39 -11.65
C LEU A 9 -23.50 22.15 -11.49
N LYS A 10 -23.88 21.24 -10.57
CA LYS A 10 -25.28 20.88 -10.33
C LYS A 10 -26.06 21.93 -9.56
N ASN A 11 -25.48 22.48 -8.51
CA ASN A 11 -26.20 23.34 -7.54
C ASN A 11 -25.84 24.82 -7.67
N LYS A 12 -24.91 25.20 -8.57
CA LYS A 12 -24.35 26.55 -8.76
C LYS A 12 -23.78 27.21 -7.48
N LYS A 13 -23.51 26.39 -6.42
CA LYS A 13 -22.92 26.86 -5.17
C LYS A 13 -21.44 26.44 -5.11
N PRO A 14 -20.49 27.42 -5.14
CA PRO A 14 -19.06 27.11 -5.23
C PRO A 14 -18.43 26.68 -3.89
N GLU A 15 -19.16 26.78 -2.76
CA GLU A 15 -18.59 26.56 -1.42
C GLU A 15 -17.85 25.23 -1.25
N GLY A 16 -18.43 24.14 -1.75
CA GLY A 16 -17.80 22.82 -1.68
C GLY A 16 -16.52 22.71 -2.54
N PHE A 17 -16.54 23.36 -3.69
CA PHE A 17 -15.37 23.44 -4.57
C PHE A 17 -14.26 24.30 -3.94
N VAL A 18 -14.61 25.49 -3.42
CA VAL A 18 -13.66 26.39 -2.77
C VAL A 18 -12.97 25.72 -1.57
N ARG A 19 -13.73 25.03 -0.72
CA ARG A 19 -13.15 24.26 0.41
C ARG A 19 -12.17 23.19 -0.07
N ALA A 20 -12.56 22.41 -1.08
CA ALA A 20 -11.68 21.37 -1.62
C ALA A 20 -10.41 21.97 -2.27
N LEU A 21 -10.56 23.09 -2.97
CA LEU A 21 -9.42 23.81 -3.57
C LEU A 21 -8.51 24.37 -2.48
N SER A 22 -9.06 24.97 -1.41
CA SER A 22 -8.27 25.47 -0.28
C SER A 22 -7.40 24.37 0.35
N ILE A 23 -7.95 23.18 0.56
CA ILE A 23 -7.19 22.03 1.08
C ILE A 23 -6.06 21.66 0.11
N CYS A 24 -6.33 21.59 -1.18
CA CYS A 24 -5.29 21.30 -2.18
C CYS A 24 -4.19 22.37 -2.21
N VAL A 25 -4.53 23.63 -2.09
CA VAL A 25 -3.55 24.73 -2.00
C VAL A 25 -2.68 24.58 -0.76
N VAL A 26 -3.27 24.31 0.40
CA VAL A 26 -2.52 24.06 1.64
C VAL A 26 -1.56 22.89 1.46
N ILE A 27 -2.02 21.76 0.93
CA ILE A 27 -1.17 20.59 0.67
C ILE A 27 -0.02 20.97 -0.29
N ALA A 28 -0.31 21.68 -1.37
CA ALA A 28 0.71 22.11 -2.35
C ALA A 28 1.76 23.03 -1.71
N VAL A 29 1.34 23.97 -0.86
CA VAL A 29 2.27 24.87 -0.14
C VAL A 29 3.19 24.07 0.77
N PHE A 30 2.64 23.15 1.59
CA PHE A 30 3.46 22.31 2.45
C PHE A 30 4.40 21.40 1.66
N PHE A 31 3.94 20.83 0.55
CA PHE A 31 4.79 20.03 -0.34
C PHE A 31 5.96 20.85 -0.88
N ILE A 32 5.71 22.08 -1.37
CA ILE A 32 6.76 22.99 -1.84
C ILE A 32 7.74 23.29 -0.71
N LEU A 33 7.24 23.62 0.49
CA LEU A 33 8.11 23.90 1.65
C LEU A 33 9.01 22.69 2.00
N CYS A 34 8.49 21.47 1.93
CA CYS A 34 9.29 20.27 2.13
C CYS A 34 10.40 20.08 1.08
N MET A 35 10.18 20.57 -0.15
CA MET A 35 11.17 20.48 -1.22
C MET A 35 12.27 21.55 -1.15
N VAL A 36 12.06 22.64 -0.39
CA VAL A 36 12.99 23.76 -0.29
C VAL A 36 14.40 23.34 0.17
N PRO A 37 14.57 22.53 1.24
CA PRO A 37 15.91 22.13 1.71
C PRO A 37 16.72 21.40 0.62
N ALA A 38 16.08 20.43 -0.05
CA ALA A 38 16.72 19.68 -1.14
C ALA A 38 17.08 20.60 -2.32
N LYS A 39 16.22 21.58 -2.62
CA LYS A 39 16.49 22.54 -3.69
C LYS A 39 17.66 23.49 -3.35
N ILE A 40 17.72 23.97 -2.10
CA ILE A 40 18.84 24.81 -1.63
C ILE A 40 20.15 24.02 -1.69
N TYR A 41 20.14 22.77 -1.20
CA TYR A 41 21.31 21.90 -1.25
C TYR A 41 21.83 21.73 -2.70
N ASN A 42 20.93 21.40 -3.63
CA ASN A 42 21.28 21.23 -5.03
C ASN A 42 21.79 22.52 -5.70
N LEU A 43 21.30 23.69 -5.27
CA LEU A 43 21.81 24.97 -5.76
C LEU A 43 23.23 25.30 -5.26
N GLN A 44 23.57 24.87 -4.04
CA GLN A 44 24.86 25.08 -3.42
C GLN A 44 25.93 24.08 -3.86
N HIS A 45 25.57 22.85 -4.07
CA HIS A 45 26.49 21.71 -4.30
C HIS A 45 26.39 21.13 -5.72
N GLY A 46 25.45 21.61 -6.53
CA GLY A 46 25.12 20.99 -7.82
C GLY A 46 24.16 19.80 -7.70
N ALA A 47 23.64 19.38 -8.84
CA ALA A 47 22.81 18.16 -8.88
C ALA A 47 23.70 16.91 -8.74
N ASN A 48 23.27 15.94 -7.95
CA ASN A 48 23.96 14.66 -7.85
C ASN A 48 23.92 13.95 -9.21
N GLN A 49 25.09 13.80 -9.85
CA GLN A 49 25.23 13.14 -11.15
C GLN A 49 25.06 11.61 -11.02
N ASP A 50 25.31 11.09 -9.82
CA ASP A 50 25.16 9.66 -9.49
C ASP A 50 23.79 9.33 -8.89
N ALA A 51 22.85 10.29 -8.94
CA ALA A 51 21.48 10.01 -8.53
C ALA A 51 20.88 8.91 -9.40
N VAL A 52 20.20 7.98 -8.75
CA VAL A 52 19.47 6.90 -9.42
C VAL A 52 18.58 7.47 -10.51
N SER A 53 18.85 7.10 -11.75
CA SER A 53 18.01 7.45 -12.89
C SER A 53 16.84 6.49 -12.94
N ARG A 54 15.63 7.02 -12.77
CA ARG A 54 14.41 6.23 -12.92
C ARG A 54 14.09 6.01 -14.39
N ALA A 55 13.56 4.82 -14.72
CA ALA A 55 13.23 4.44 -16.09
C ALA A 55 12.03 5.21 -16.69
N GLY A 56 11.53 6.22 -16.00
CA GLY A 56 10.42 7.03 -16.47
C GLY A 56 9.06 6.38 -16.25
N PHE A 57 8.09 6.68 -17.12
CA PHE A 57 6.70 6.23 -16.97
C PHE A 57 6.53 4.70 -17.03
N ILE A 58 7.46 3.96 -17.62
CA ILE A 58 7.40 2.49 -17.72
C ILE A 58 7.38 1.83 -16.33
N GLU A 59 8.01 2.45 -15.33
CA GLU A 59 7.99 1.94 -13.97
C GLU A 59 6.58 1.97 -13.36
N THR A 60 5.70 2.87 -13.79
CA THR A 60 4.30 2.89 -13.33
C THR A 60 3.51 1.70 -13.87
N GLU A 61 3.89 1.17 -15.05
CA GLU A 61 3.33 -0.06 -15.59
C GLU A 61 3.88 -1.29 -14.87
N MET A 62 5.18 -1.31 -14.58
CA MET A 62 5.83 -2.42 -13.89
C MET A 62 5.38 -2.53 -12.41
N TYR A 63 5.28 -1.40 -11.72
CA TYR A 63 4.94 -1.31 -10.30
C TYR A 63 3.52 -0.78 -10.04
N GLY A 64 2.66 -0.84 -11.06
CA GLY A 64 1.23 -0.56 -10.90
C GLY A 64 0.53 -1.72 -10.19
N LEU A 65 -0.56 -1.40 -9.50
CA LEU A 65 -1.41 -2.36 -8.81
C LEU A 65 -2.05 -3.34 -9.80
N LYS A 66 -1.80 -4.62 -9.66
CA LYS A 66 -2.55 -5.68 -10.32
C LYS A 66 -3.76 -6.03 -9.47
N LEU A 67 -4.95 -5.75 -9.97
CA LEU A 67 -6.19 -5.91 -9.18
C LEU A 67 -6.34 -7.29 -8.54
N ILE A 68 -5.89 -8.35 -9.20
CA ILE A 68 -5.94 -9.72 -8.68
C ILE A 68 -5.14 -9.87 -7.37
N MET A 69 -4.05 -9.12 -7.21
CA MET A 69 -3.19 -9.19 -6.04
C MET A 69 -3.85 -8.66 -4.77
N LEU A 70 -4.88 -7.82 -4.88
CA LEU A 70 -5.70 -7.44 -3.73
C LEU A 70 -6.43 -8.62 -3.10
N PHE A 71 -6.68 -9.67 -3.88
CA PHE A 71 -7.45 -10.85 -3.48
C PHE A 71 -6.58 -12.10 -3.31
N MET A 72 -5.32 -12.04 -3.74
CA MET A 72 -4.38 -13.15 -3.68
C MET A 72 -3.52 -13.04 -2.42
N PRO A 73 -3.65 -13.96 -1.46
CA PRO A 73 -2.83 -13.95 -0.26
C PRO A 73 -1.36 -14.20 -0.59
N ARG A 74 -0.50 -13.89 0.38
CA ARG A 74 0.94 -14.18 0.28
C ARG A 74 1.19 -15.69 0.22
N ASN A 75 2.30 -16.06 -0.38
CA ASN A 75 2.79 -17.45 -0.40
C ASN A 75 2.88 -18.04 1.02
N ALA A 76 2.71 -19.36 1.11
CA ALA A 76 2.64 -20.12 2.36
C ALA A 76 1.40 -19.80 3.23
N HIS A 77 0.27 -19.51 2.61
CA HIS A 77 -1.00 -19.31 3.31
C HIS A 77 -1.45 -20.59 4.04
N GLY A 78 -1.94 -20.42 5.29
CA GLY A 78 -2.32 -21.57 6.14
C GLY A 78 -3.54 -22.39 5.65
N ILE A 79 -4.29 -21.89 4.65
CA ILE A 79 -5.48 -22.55 4.08
C ILE A 79 -5.10 -23.20 2.76
N GLY A 80 -5.12 -24.53 2.68
CA GLY A 80 -4.60 -25.29 1.53
C GLY A 80 -5.30 -25.01 0.19
N ILE A 81 -6.59 -24.66 0.17
CA ILE A 81 -7.30 -24.28 -1.07
C ILE A 81 -6.74 -22.94 -1.61
N ILE A 82 -6.48 -22.00 -0.73
CA ILE A 82 -5.91 -20.69 -1.09
C ILE A 82 -4.49 -20.88 -1.59
N GLN A 83 -3.67 -21.70 -0.91
CA GLN A 83 -2.31 -22.00 -1.36
C GLN A 83 -2.29 -22.61 -2.77
N LYS A 84 -3.17 -23.54 -3.09
CA LYS A 84 -3.28 -24.10 -4.45
C LYS A 84 -3.62 -23.04 -5.50
N ALA A 85 -4.47 -22.07 -5.16
CA ALA A 85 -4.80 -20.97 -6.07
C ALA A 85 -3.58 -20.05 -6.31
N ILE A 86 -2.79 -19.80 -5.27
CA ILE A 86 -1.53 -19.05 -5.36
C ILE A 86 -0.55 -19.80 -6.27
N ASP A 87 -0.28 -21.08 -5.99
CA ASP A 87 0.66 -21.91 -6.76
C ASP A 87 0.26 -21.97 -8.25
N MET A 88 -1.05 -22.09 -8.51
CA MET A 88 -1.57 -22.08 -9.87
C MET A 88 -1.38 -20.72 -10.56
N TYR A 89 -1.55 -19.62 -9.85
CA TYR A 89 -1.34 -18.29 -10.40
C TYR A 89 0.14 -18.05 -10.67
N ASP A 90 1.02 -18.33 -9.71
CA ASP A 90 2.46 -18.13 -9.80
C ASP A 90 3.09 -18.94 -10.93
N SER A 91 2.64 -20.20 -11.10
CA SER A 91 3.14 -21.08 -12.19
C SER A 91 2.71 -20.63 -13.60
N ASN A 92 1.66 -19.83 -13.73
CA ASN A 92 1.14 -19.37 -15.01
C ASN A 92 1.37 -17.88 -15.29
N THR A 93 1.96 -17.13 -14.34
CA THR A 93 2.17 -15.70 -14.47
C THR A 93 3.65 -15.38 -14.62
N THR A 94 4.01 -14.75 -15.74
CA THR A 94 5.40 -14.41 -16.08
C THR A 94 5.92 -13.12 -15.42
N TYR A 95 5.02 -12.30 -14.86
CA TYR A 95 5.36 -11.01 -14.26
C TYR A 95 4.93 -10.98 -12.79
N LEU A 96 5.72 -11.59 -11.92
CA LEU A 96 5.66 -11.35 -10.50
C LEU A 96 6.63 -10.21 -10.20
N ASN A 97 6.08 -9.08 -9.79
CA ASN A 97 6.84 -7.95 -9.26
C ASN A 97 6.56 -7.81 -7.76
N GLU A 98 6.85 -6.67 -7.15
CA GLU A 98 6.59 -6.37 -5.73
C GLU A 98 5.11 -6.51 -5.30
N ASN A 99 4.19 -6.76 -6.24
CA ASN A 99 2.73 -6.82 -5.97
C ASN A 99 2.30 -7.98 -5.04
N VAL A 100 3.16 -8.92 -4.73
CA VAL A 100 2.87 -10.04 -3.81
C VAL A 100 2.53 -9.59 -2.37
N THR A 101 2.72 -8.32 -2.04
CA THR A 101 2.47 -7.77 -0.70
C THR A 101 1.17 -6.97 -0.60
N GLU A 102 0.32 -6.96 -1.63
CA GLU A 102 -0.84 -6.07 -1.75
C GLU A 102 -2.16 -6.71 -1.30
N TYR A 103 -2.09 -7.90 -0.74
CA TYR A 103 -3.25 -8.62 -0.24
C TYR A 103 -3.98 -7.84 0.84
N LEU A 104 -5.29 -7.65 0.64
CA LEU A 104 -6.14 -6.88 1.56
C LEU A 104 -6.51 -7.62 2.86
N GLY A 105 -6.40 -8.95 2.89
CA GLY A 105 -7.01 -9.77 3.94
C GLY A 105 -8.51 -9.97 3.75
N ILE A 106 -9.03 -11.10 4.25
CA ILE A 106 -10.43 -11.52 4.04
C ILE A 106 -11.43 -10.46 4.50
N ILE A 107 -11.18 -9.81 5.62
CA ILE A 107 -12.10 -8.80 6.17
C ILE A 107 -12.20 -7.58 5.25
N ALA A 108 -11.06 -7.08 4.75
CA ALA A 108 -11.07 -5.96 3.82
C ALA A 108 -11.60 -6.34 2.44
N ILE A 109 -11.41 -7.59 1.98
CA ILE A 109 -12.02 -8.12 0.76
C ILE A 109 -13.55 -8.06 0.86
N ILE A 110 -14.13 -8.48 1.99
CA ILE A 110 -15.57 -8.34 2.24
C ILE A 110 -15.98 -6.85 2.14
N GLY A 111 -15.21 -5.96 2.77
CA GLY A 111 -15.43 -4.53 2.69
C GLY A 111 -15.35 -3.99 1.26
N PHE A 112 -14.39 -4.47 0.47
CA PHE A 112 -14.23 -4.11 -0.93
C PHE A 112 -15.49 -4.45 -1.75
N PHE A 113 -15.99 -5.66 -1.66
CA PHE A 113 -17.20 -6.05 -2.37
C PHE A 113 -18.44 -5.30 -1.89
N ILE A 114 -18.55 -5.03 -0.58
CA ILE A 114 -19.62 -4.19 -0.03
C ILE A 114 -19.57 -2.79 -0.65
N LEU A 115 -18.40 -2.17 -0.74
CA LEU A 115 -18.24 -0.86 -1.34
C LEU A 115 -18.53 -0.87 -2.84
N MET A 116 -18.07 -1.89 -3.57
CA MET A 116 -18.40 -2.07 -4.98
C MET A 116 -19.91 -2.19 -5.20
N PHE A 117 -20.59 -2.97 -4.37
CA PHE A 117 -22.04 -3.09 -4.43
C PHE A 117 -22.77 -1.79 -4.08
N THR A 118 -22.25 -1.03 -3.13
CA THR A 118 -22.82 0.26 -2.69
C THR A 118 -22.81 1.32 -3.80
N LEU A 119 -21.95 1.20 -4.82
CA LEU A 119 -21.96 2.10 -5.99
C LEU A 119 -23.33 2.12 -6.68
N PHE A 120 -24.01 0.98 -6.69
CA PHE A 120 -25.27 0.78 -7.40
C PHE A 120 -26.51 0.95 -6.52
N MET A 121 -26.32 1.25 -5.21
CA MET A 121 -27.42 1.39 -4.26
C MET A 121 -27.94 2.83 -4.16
N ASN A 122 -29.24 2.98 -3.92
CA ASN A 122 -29.83 4.27 -3.57
C ASN A 122 -29.33 4.74 -2.20
N ARG A 123 -29.03 6.03 -2.08
CA ARG A 123 -28.42 6.66 -0.90
C ARG A 123 -29.48 7.34 0.00
N ASP A 124 -30.46 6.57 0.49
CA ASP A 124 -31.63 7.11 1.22
C ASP A 124 -31.33 7.40 2.69
N SER A 125 -30.36 6.73 3.30
CA SER A 125 -30.00 6.87 4.71
C SER A 125 -28.62 7.52 4.91
N ALA A 126 -28.38 8.03 6.12
CA ALA A 126 -27.09 8.61 6.47
C ALA A 126 -25.93 7.60 6.32
N LEU A 127 -26.15 6.33 6.72
CA LEU A 127 -25.18 5.25 6.54
C LEU A 127 -24.89 5.01 5.06
N LYS A 128 -25.92 4.85 4.23
CA LYS A 128 -25.76 4.65 2.79
C LYS A 128 -25.04 5.81 2.10
N LYS A 129 -25.28 7.05 2.54
CA LYS A 129 -24.55 8.23 2.05
C LYS A 129 -23.05 8.16 2.38
N ARG A 130 -22.71 7.76 3.62
CA ARG A 130 -21.31 7.60 4.06
C ARG A 130 -20.62 6.47 3.31
N LEU A 131 -21.25 5.29 3.23
CA LEU A 131 -20.72 4.15 2.47
C LEU A 131 -20.57 4.50 0.99
N GLY A 132 -21.50 5.25 0.39
CA GLY A 132 -21.39 5.73 -0.97
C GLY A 132 -20.19 6.66 -1.18
N ALA A 133 -19.87 7.53 -0.21
CA ALA A 133 -18.66 8.35 -0.27
C ALA A 133 -17.38 7.52 -0.18
N LEU A 134 -17.34 6.50 0.70
CA LEU A 134 -16.22 5.56 0.77
C LEU A 134 -16.08 4.75 -0.51
N SER A 135 -17.20 4.34 -1.11
CA SER A 135 -17.24 3.63 -2.39
C SER A 135 -16.65 4.45 -3.54
N GLU A 136 -16.98 5.75 -3.61
CA GLU A 136 -16.38 6.68 -4.58
C GLU A 136 -14.86 6.83 -4.37
N ILE A 137 -14.42 6.93 -3.12
CA ILE A 137 -13.00 6.98 -2.79
C ILE A 137 -12.32 5.68 -3.20
N ASN A 138 -12.90 4.53 -2.84
CA ASN A 138 -12.35 3.21 -3.13
C ASN A 138 -12.12 3.01 -4.64
N ILE A 139 -13.13 3.32 -5.48
CA ILE A 139 -12.97 3.17 -6.93
C ILE A 139 -11.92 4.12 -7.49
N MET A 140 -11.82 5.34 -6.96
CA MET A 140 -10.78 6.29 -7.38
C MET A 140 -9.38 5.80 -6.99
N LEU A 141 -9.21 5.20 -5.81
CA LEU A 141 -7.93 4.60 -5.39
C LEU A 141 -7.56 3.42 -6.30
N VAL A 142 -8.52 2.54 -6.60
CA VAL A 142 -8.31 1.43 -7.52
C VAL A 142 -7.89 1.92 -8.90
N LEU A 143 -8.63 2.88 -9.49
CA LEU A 143 -8.31 3.45 -10.80
C LEU A 143 -6.94 4.17 -10.81
N LEU A 144 -6.58 4.81 -9.69
CA LEU A 144 -5.29 5.49 -9.57
C LEU A 144 -4.13 4.49 -9.46
N GLY A 145 -4.32 3.41 -8.71
CA GLY A 145 -3.29 2.41 -8.46
C GLY A 145 -3.06 1.43 -9.59
N THR A 146 -4.14 1.05 -10.28
CA THR A 146 -4.11 -0.03 -11.27
C THR A 146 -3.13 0.25 -12.42
N THR A 147 -2.38 -0.77 -12.83
CA THR A 147 -1.53 -0.77 -14.03
C THR A 147 -2.32 -0.25 -15.23
N SER A 148 -1.71 0.61 -16.03
CA SER A 148 -2.37 1.31 -17.16
C SER A 148 -3.57 2.18 -16.74
N GLY A 149 -3.67 2.53 -15.46
CA GLY A 149 -4.75 3.34 -14.90
C GLY A 149 -4.45 4.84 -14.87
N LEU A 150 -5.15 5.57 -13.98
CA LEU A 150 -4.96 7.02 -13.86
C LEU A 150 -3.54 7.38 -13.38
N GLY A 151 -2.87 6.51 -12.62
CA GLY A 151 -1.47 6.70 -12.20
C GLY A 151 -0.53 6.80 -13.40
N THR A 152 -0.67 5.90 -14.37
CA THR A 152 0.10 5.94 -15.62
C THR A 152 -0.21 7.20 -16.42
N MET A 153 -1.48 7.64 -16.47
CA MET A 153 -1.83 8.91 -17.12
C MET A 153 -1.14 10.10 -16.43
N ILE A 154 -1.07 10.11 -15.10
CA ILE A 154 -0.35 11.14 -14.33
C ILE A 154 1.14 11.10 -14.65
N ALA A 155 1.73 9.91 -14.71
CA ALA A 155 3.14 9.74 -15.06
C ALA A 155 3.47 10.29 -16.45
N TYR A 156 2.55 10.07 -17.40
CA TYR A 156 2.71 10.51 -18.78
C TYR A 156 2.54 12.02 -18.96
N LEU A 157 1.56 12.63 -18.26
CA LEU A 157 1.15 14.02 -18.49
C LEU A 157 1.71 15.02 -17.49
N ILE A 158 2.10 14.58 -16.29
CA ILE A 158 2.43 15.46 -15.17
C ILE A 158 3.81 15.18 -14.61
N THR A 159 4.05 13.95 -14.13
CA THR A 159 5.32 13.56 -13.48
C THR A 159 5.52 12.05 -13.43
N ASP A 160 6.69 11.61 -13.85
CA ASP A 160 7.16 10.22 -13.79
C ASP A 160 7.87 9.86 -12.47
N LYS A 161 7.88 10.78 -11.50
CA LYS A 161 8.62 10.59 -10.23
C LYS A 161 7.94 9.64 -9.25
N ILE A 162 6.68 9.28 -9.48
CA ILE A 162 5.92 8.34 -8.67
C ILE A 162 5.89 7.00 -9.40
N ARG A 163 6.59 5.98 -8.90
CA ARG A 163 6.62 4.65 -9.53
C ARG A 163 5.71 3.63 -8.84
N GLY A 164 5.68 3.61 -7.52
CA GLY A 164 5.03 2.56 -6.72
C GLY A 164 3.55 2.83 -6.47
N TYR A 165 2.73 2.89 -7.51
CA TYR A 165 1.28 3.07 -7.38
C TYR A 165 0.58 1.86 -6.72
N ASN A 166 1.18 0.69 -6.75
CA ASN A 166 0.72 -0.51 -6.04
C ASN A 166 0.53 -0.28 -4.53
N ARG A 167 1.39 0.54 -3.91
CA ARG A 167 1.33 0.87 -2.48
C ARG A 167 0.04 1.58 -2.04
N ILE A 168 -0.80 1.97 -2.99
CA ILE A 168 -2.14 2.51 -2.72
C ILE A 168 -3.07 1.46 -2.10
N SER A 169 -2.72 0.17 -2.20
CA SER A 169 -3.44 -0.96 -1.59
C SER A 169 -3.73 -0.75 -0.11
N ILE A 170 -2.80 -0.14 0.65
CA ILE A 170 -2.98 0.19 2.07
C ILE A 170 -4.17 1.13 2.30
N PHE A 171 -4.35 2.12 1.42
CA PHE A 171 -5.47 3.05 1.50
C PHE A 171 -6.79 2.39 1.09
N ILE A 172 -6.74 1.47 0.10
CA ILE A 172 -7.89 0.65 -0.29
C ILE A 172 -8.31 -0.22 0.89
N GLU A 173 -7.37 -0.91 1.53
CA GLU A 173 -7.60 -1.73 2.72
C GLU A 173 -8.25 -0.92 3.85
N TYR A 174 -7.68 0.24 4.18
CA TYR A 174 -8.22 1.12 5.21
C TYR A 174 -9.68 1.51 4.95
N VAL A 175 -10.00 1.93 3.73
CA VAL A 175 -11.36 2.33 3.34
C VAL A 175 -12.32 1.14 3.41
N CYS A 176 -11.88 -0.05 3.03
CA CYS A 176 -12.65 -1.28 3.10
C CYS A 176 -12.94 -1.71 4.55
N ILE A 177 -11.92 -1.70 5.42
CA ILE A 177 -12.09 -2.00 6.85
C ILE A 177 -13.03 -0.99 7.51
N LEU A 178 -12.90 0.30 7.18
CA LEU A 178 -13.79 1.34 7.70
C LEU A 178 -15.26 1.08 7.30
N ALA A 179 -15.51 0.63 6.08
CA ALA A 179 -16.84 0.27 5.63
C ALA A 179 -17.42 -0.90 6.44
N VAL A 180 -16.63 -1.95 6.69
CA VAL A 180 -17.03 -3.08 7.54
C VAL A 180 -17.33 -2.61 8.97
N ALA A 181 -16.47 -1.80 9.56
CA ALA A 181 -16.68 -1.26 10.91
C ALA A 181 -17.96 -0.43 11.02
N MET A 182 -18.26 0.41 10.01
CA MET A 182 -19.51 1.18 9.97
C MET A 182 -20.74 0.29 9.86
N LEU A 183 -20.69 -0.80 9.11
CA LEU A 183 -21.79 -1.75 9.02
C LEU A 183 -21.97 -2.54 10.31
N MET A 184 -20.88 -2.97 10.95
CA MET A 184 -20.93 -3.61 12.26
C MET A 184 -21.62 -2.71 13.29
N GLY A 185 -21.23 -1.43 13.37
CA GLY A 185 -21.89 -0.45 14.23
C GLY A 185 -23.39 -0.34 13.95
N ALA A 186 -23.79 -0.24 12.69
CA ALA A 186 -25.20 -0.16 12.30
C ALA A 186 -25.99 -1.45 12.60
N ILE A 187 -25.36 -2.63 12.56
CA ILE A 187 -25.99 -3.90 12.96
C ILE A 187 -26.24 -3.89 14.47
N VAL A 188 -25.25 -3.50 15.26
CA VAL A 188 -25.36 -3.43 16.72
C VAL A 188 -26.44 -2.45 17.14
N ASP A 189 -26.52 -1.27 16.51
CA ASP A 189 -27.60 -0.30 16.78
C ASP A 189 -29.00 -0.85 16.52
N LYS A 190 -29.15 -1.77 15.56
CA LYS A 190 -30.41 -2.45 15.26
C LYS A 190 -30.80 -3.53 16.27
N LEU A 191 -29.84 -4.11 16.98
CA LEU A 191 -30.10 -5.19 17.95
C LEU A 191 -30.89 -4.72 19.17
N LYS A 192 -31.12 -3.40 19.33
CA LYS A 192 -31.87 -2.81 20.46
C LYS A 192 -31.39 -3.30 21.83
N ALA A 193 -30.15 -3.74 21.92
CA ALA A 193 -29.55 -4.16 23.18
C ALA A 193 -29.27 -2.94 24.07
N ASP A 194 -29.25 -3.17 25.39
CA ASP A 194 -28.80 -2.12 26.30
C ASP A 194 -27.33 -1.74 26.03
N LYS A 195 -26.93 -0.52 26.41
CA LYS A 195 -25.60 0.02 26.11
C LYS A 195 -24.44 -0.88 26.54
N ARG A 196 -24.59 -1.57 27.68
CA ARG A 196 -23.56 -2.46 28.21
C ARG A 196 -23.41 -3.71 27.34
N THR A 197 -24.52 -4.36 27.01
CA THR A 197 -24.55 -5.56 26.14
C THR A 197 -24.05 -5.20 24.73
N ALA A 198 -24.48 -4.08 24.16
CA ALA A 198 -23.99 -3.60 22.86
C ALA A 198 -22.47 -3.39 22.87
N SER A 199 -21.92 -2.74 23.92
CA SER A 199 -20.48 -2.54 24.07
C SER A 199 -19.71 -3.86 24.16
N ILE A 200 -20.21 -4.82 24.95
CA ILE A 200 -19.58 -6.15 25.07
C ILE A 200 -19.56 -6.87 23.72
N ILE A 201 -20.68 -6.87 22.99
CA ILE A 201 -20.76 -7.49 21.66
C ILE A 201 -19.77 -6.86 20.69
N VAL A 202 -19.73 -5.52 20.60
CA VAL A 202 -18.77 -4.80 19.72
C VAL A 202 -17.35 -5.16 20.09
N THR A 203 -17.00 -5.10 21.37
CA THR A 203 -15.62 -5.41 21.83
C THR A 203 -15.24 -6.85 21.51
N ALA A 204 -16.13 -7.81 21.78
CA ALA A 204 -15.87 -9.23 21.50
C ALA A 204 -15.71 -9.51 20.01
N VAL A 205 -16.62 -8.98 19.17
CA VAL A 205 -16.56 -9.18 17.71
C VAL A 205 -15.31 -8.48 17.13
N THR A 206 -15.02 -7.24 17.56
CA THR A 206 -13.81 -6.55 17.11
C THR A 206 -12.56 -7.31 17.53
N GLY A 207 -12.50 -7.81 18.78
CA GLY A 207 -11.38 -8.64 19.25
C GLY A 207 -11.19 -9.89 18.41
N LEU A 208 -12.27 -10.63 18.09
CA LEU A 208 -12.21 -11.81 17.22
C LEU A 208 -11.74 -11.46 15.82
N VAL A 209 -12.24 -10.37 15.22
CA VAL A 209 -11.82 -9.89 13.91
C VAL A 209 -10.33 -9.53 13.92
N CYS A 210 -9.85 -8.83 14.95
CA CYS A 210 -8.43 -8.49 15.08
C CYS A 210 -7.55 -9.75 15.19
N VAL A 211 -7.91 -10.70 16.05
CA VAL A 211 -7.17 -11.97 16.20
C VAL A 211 -7.14 -12.75 14.89
N PHE A 212 -8.29 -12.83 14.20
CA PHE A 212 -8.36 -13.49 12.90
C PHE A 212 -7.49 -12.80 11.85
N SER A 213 -7.54 -11.46 11.75
CA SER A 213 -6.74 -10.69 10.78
C SER A 213 -5.23 -10.80 11.06
N ILE A 214 -4.83 -10.80 12.34
CA ILE A 214 -3.43 -11.03 12.72
C ILE A 214 -3.00 -12.46 12.34
N TRP A 215 -3.83 -13.46 12.68
CA TRP A 215 -3.53 -14.86 12.32
C TRP A 215 -3.41 -15.03 10.80
N GLU A 216 -4.31 -14.44 10.04
CA GLU A 216 -4.29 -14.48 8.58
C GLU A 216 -3.06 -13.78 8.00
N GLY A 217 -2.76 -12.57 8.46
CA GLY A 217 -1.62 -11.78 7.99
C GLY A 217 -0.26 -12.37 8.37
N CYS A 218 -0.19 -13.05 9.52
CA CYS A 218 1.04 -13.70 10.00
C CYS A 218 1.11 -15.19 9.66
N GLY A 219 0.08 -15.76 9.02
CA GLY A 219 -0.11 -17.20 8.88
C GLY A 219 0.83 -17.93 7.91
N GLY A 220 1.67 -17.20 7.18
CA GLY A 220 2.69 -17.79 6.34
C GLY A 220 3.82 -18.40 7.19
N LYS A 221 3.93 -19.72 7.22
CA LYS A 221 5.11 -20.37 7.79
C LYS A 221 6.24 -20.27 6.77
N THR A 222 7.31 -19.55 7.12
CA THR A 222 8.55 -19.64 6.37
C THR A 222 8.99 -21.11 6.37
N PRO A 223 9.22 -21.73 5.21
CA PRO A 223 9.69 -23.10 5.17
C PRO A 223 10.95 -23.27 6.04
N THR A 224 11.00 -24.34 6.81
CA THR A 224 12.11 -24.59 7.75
C THR A 224 13.46 -24.59 7.05
N GLU A 225 13.52 -25.03 5.79
CA GLU A 225 14.73 -25.03 4.97
C GLU A 225 15.17 -23.62 4.60
N THR A 226 14.23 -22.74 4.20
CA THR A 226 14.51 -21.32 3.93
C THR A 226 15.00 -20.61 5.19
N TYR A 227 14.37 -20.88 6.35
CA TYR A 227 14.82 -20.31 7.62
C TYR A 227 16.25 -20.76 7.98
N LYS A 228 16.58 -22.05 7.79
CA LYS A 228 17.94 -22.56 8.02
C LYS A 228 18.95 -21.92 7.08
N ALA A 229 18.60 -21.72 5.81
CA ALA A 229 19.47 -21.06 4.85
C ALA A 229 19.75 -19.60 5.26
N ILE A 230 18.71 -18.83 5.58
CA ILE A 230 18.83 -17.45 6.08
C ILE A 230 19.67 -17.41 7.37
N GLN A 231 19.46 -18.35 8.29
CA GLN A 231 20.23 -18.43 9.53
C GLN A 231 21.70 -18.73 9.28
N ALA A 232 22.01 -19.58 8.30
CA ALA A 232 23.39 -19.88 7.94
C ALA A 232 24.08 -18.69 7.28
N GLU A 233 23.39 -17.97 6.41
CA GLU A 233 23.84 -16.74 5.78
C GLU A 233 24.12 -15.67 6.83
N TYR A 234 23.13 -15.36 7.69
CA TYR A 234 23.31 -14.44 8.80
C TYR A 234 24.52 -14.78 9.69
N ALA A 235 24.69 -16.07 10.02
CA ALA A 235 25.83 -16.50 10.83
C ALA A 235 27.19 -16.36 10.11
N SER A 236 27.20 -16.42 8.78
CA SER A 236 28.36 -16.14 7.96
C SER A 236 28.72 -14.66 7.97
N ASP A 237 27.73 -13.82 7.76
CA ASP A 237 27.88 -12.36 7.74
C ASP A 237 28.29 -11.82 9.10
N ASP A 238 27.67 -12.32 10.18
CA ASP A 238 28.02 -11.97 11.56
C ASP A 238 29.48 -12.29 11.87
N LYS A 239 30.01 -13.41 11.39
CA LYS A 239 31.43 -13.75 11.56
C LYS A 239 32.33 -12.77 10.81
N LEU A 240 31.95 -12.39 9.58
CA LEU A 240 32.74 -11.45 8.78
C LEU A 240 32.75 -10.07 9.44
N VAL A 241 31.57 -9.57 9.84
CA VAL A 241 31.43 -8.26 10.51
C VAL A 241 32.19 -8.25 11.81
N SER A 242 32.02 -9.27 12.67
CA SER A 242 32.74 -9.38 13.95
C SER A 242 34.27 -9.46 13.76
N TYR A 243 34.74 -10.14 12.71
CA TYR A 243 36.17 -10.17 12.38
C TYR A 243 36.69 -8.78 11.98
N ILE A 244 35.93 -8.05 11.13
CA ILE A 244 36.29 -6.69 10.72
C ILE A 244 36.36 -5.79 11.94
N GLU A 245 35.29 -5.76 12.75
CA GLU A 245 35.20 -4.93 13.97
C GLU A 245 36.34 -5.21 14.97
N SER A 246 36.76 -6.46 15.08
CA SER A 246 37.89 -6.83 15.96
C SER A 246 39.27 -6.53 15.38
N SER A 247 39.34 -6.32 14.06
CA SER A 247 40.62 -6.18 13.33
C SER A 247 41.01 -4.73 13.05
N VAL A 248 40.09 -3.78 13.19
CA VAL A 248 40.30 -2.36 12.89
C VAL A 248 39.88 -1.49 14.06
N ASP A 249 40.47 -0.30 14.17
CA ASP A 249 40.10 0.67 15.20
C ASP A 249 38.70 1.27 14.95
N GLU A 250 38.04 1.71 16.03
CA GLU A 250 36.74 2.38 15.94
C GLU A 250 36.83 3.62 15.05
N GLY A 251 35.88 3.74 14.11
CA GLY A 251 35.84 4.84 13.13
C GLY A 251 36.71 4.63 11.89
N SER A 252 37.34 3.47 11.74
CA SER A 252 38.07 3.10 10.52
C SER A 252 37.14 2.98 9.32
N MET A 253 37.62 3.46 8.17
CA MET A 253 36.90 3.34 6.92
C MET A 253 37.20 1.98 6.29
N ILE A 254 36.16 1.23 5.95
CA ILE A 254 36.26 -0.06 5.26
C ILE A 254 36.03 0.18 3.77
N TYR A 255 36.94 -0.31 2.93
CA TYR A 255 36.82 -0.27 1.47
C TYR A 255 36.62 -1.68 0.94
N GLN A 256 35.44 -1.90 0.34
CA GLN A 256 35.07 -3.20 -0.23
C GLN A 256 35.41 -3.27 -1.70
N LEU A 257 35.98 -4.39 -2.12
CA LEU A 257 36.27 -4.72 -3.52
C LEU A 257 35.62 -6.06 -3.90
N PRO A 258 35.09 -6.17 -5.12
CA PRO A 258 34.97 -5.14 -6.16
C PRO A 258 34.03 -4.00 -5.74
N TYR A 259 34.24 -2.79 -6.28
CA TYR A 259 33.36 -1.66 -6.05
C TYR A 259 31.99 -1.94 -6.67
N HIS A 260 30.94 -1.78 -5.86
CA HIS A 260 29.54 -1.86 -6.30
C HIS A 260 28.88 -0.50 -6.08
N LYS A 261 28.20 0.00 -7.11
CA LYS A 261 27.58 1.32 -7.05
C LYS A 261 26.33 1.24 -6.16
N TYR A 262 26.32 2.00 -5.08
CA TYR A 262 25.16 2.13 -4.19
C TYR A 262 24.32 3.34 -4.61
N PRO A 263 22.95 3.30 -4.52
CA PRO A 263 22.13 2.19 -4.01
C PRO A 263 21.69 1.16 -5.06
N GLU A 264 21.86 1.44 -6.33
CA GLU A 264 21.37 0.58 -7.41
C GLU A 264 22.53 0.24 -8.35
N GLY A 265 23.27 -0.77 -7.99
CA GLY A 265 24.24 -1.42 -8.87
C GLY A 265 23.59 -2.55 -9.69
N GLU A 266 24.30 -3.07 -10.68
CA GLU A 266 23.92 -4.31 -11.34
C GLU A 266 24.12 -5.49 -10.39
N ALA A 267 23.24 -6.49 -10.44
CA ALA A 267 23.36 -7.69 -9.64
C ALA A 267 24.72 -8.36 -9.90
N GLN A 268 25.47 -8.63 -8.83
CA GLN A 268 26.71 -9.37 -8.89
C GLN A 268 26.55 -10.68 -8.11
N ASN A 269 26.92 -11.80 -8.73
CA ASN A 269 26.87 -13.14 -8.10
C ASN A 269 25.45 -13.50 -7.55
N ASP A 270 24.40 -13.19 -8.31
CA ASP A 270 22.99 -13.43 -7.93
C ASP A 270 22.49 -12.66 -6.69
N MET A 271 23.28 -11.71 -6.19
CA MET A 271 22.83 -10.80 -5.14
C MET A 271 22.19 -9.56 -5.74
N TRP A 272 21.00 -9.25 -5.25
CA TRP A 272 20.24 -8.04 -5.53
C TRP A 272 20.29 -7.12 -4.31
N ASP A 273 20.61 -5.85 -4.53
CA ASP A 273 20.55 -4.82 -3.47
C ASP A 273 19.12 -4.43 -3.14
#